data_7a363f00088174a70f6fbdc8744bdbdf
#
_entry.id   7a363f00088174a70f6fbdc8744bdbdf
#
_cell.length_a   1.000
_cell.length_b   1.000
_cell.length_c   1.000
_cell.angle_alpha   90.00
_cell.angle_beta   90.00
_cell.angle_gamma   90.00
#
_symmetry.space_group_name_H-M   'P 1'
#
loop_
_entity.id
_entity.type
_entity.pdbx_description
1 polymer ?
#
loop_
_entity_poly.entity_id
_entity_poly.type
_entity_poly.pdbx_seq_one_letter_code
_entity_poly.pdbx_strand_id
1 'polypeptide(L)'
;MMNYKYNLFYTLFGLTILMATPPNDEFRATWVITWDHINRYEMTGQNIERVAQIMDDHVDANMNAVIFQVRQSGTAYYQSSYEPWGYYAGYQHPGYDPLALAIEEAHARGLELHAWFNVFQTSSTQNGSPAAEHPEWICRDQSGNVMTSYRSLSPGLQDVRDYTIQVAMEIVQNYDIDGLHLDYVRWNEHTNSNQRSLPITEQLKQIDGIITQDALNKINTNRSGRYLYDYMHPYSAGVPD
;
A
#
# COMPACT_ATOMS: atom_id res chain seq x y z
N MET A 1 25.28 79.87 -23.93
CA MET A 1 25.51 78.85 -22.86
C MET A 1 24.23 78.09 -22.66
N MET A 2 24.18 76.86 -23.13
CA MET A 2 22.98 76.00 -23.06
C MET A 2 23.19 75.02 -21.96
N ASN A 3 22.33 75.08 -20.91
CA ASN A 3 22.35 74.17 -19.81
C ASN A 3 21.47 72.91 -20.14
N TYR A 4 22.10 71.78 -20.34
CA TYR A 4 21.41 70.53 -20.46
C TYR A 4 21.17 69.93 -19.03
N LYS A 5 19.89 69.87 -18.59
CA LYS A 5 19.47 69.13 -17.46
C LYS A 5 19.22 67.68 -17.90
N TYR A 6 20.02 66.72 -17.40
CA TYR A 6 19.79 65.34 -17.60
C TYR A 6 18.73 64.90 -16.58
N ASN A 7 17.52 64.52 -17.07
CA ASN A 7 16.53 63.80 -16.30
C ASN A 7 16.87 62.33 -16.35
N LEU A 8 17.35 61.82 -15.23
CA LEU A 8 17.59 60.40 -15.06
C LEU A 8 16.26 59.71 -14.68
N PHE A 9 15.63 59.04 -15.65
CA PHE A 9 14.47 58.18 -15.42
C PHE A 9 14.99 56.87 -14.85
N TYR A 10 14.79 56.63 -13.56
CA TYR A 10 14.94 55.32 -12.97
C TYR A 10 13.69 54.48 -13.29
N THR A 11 13.80 53.59 -14.26
CA THR A 11 12.79 52.58 -14.50
C THR A 11 13.01 51.47 -13.46
N LEU A 12 12.17 51.47 -12.43
CA LEU A 12 12.12 50.37 -11.47
C LEU A 12 11.51 49.17 -12.17
N PHE A 13 12.34 48.24 -12.62
CA PHE A 13 11.86 46.89 -13.01
C PHE A 13 11.49 46.15 -11.75
N GLY A 14 10.21 46.21 -11.38
CA GLY A 14 9.64 45.30 -10.39
C GLY A 14 9.63 43.91 -10.96
N LEU A 15 10.56 43.06 -10.52
CA LEU A 15 10.51 41.61 -10.78
C LEU A 15 9.37 41.04 -9.94
N THR A 16 8.17 41.00 -10.51
CA THR A 16 7.06 40.25 -9.91
C THR A 16 7.38 38.77 -10.15
N ILE A 17 7.91 38.10 -9.14
CA ILE A 17 7.96 36.64 -9.12
C ILE A 17 6.51 36.20 -9.07
N LEU A 18 5.95 35.81 -10.22
CA LEU A 18 4.69 35.09 -10.25
C LEU A 18 4.97 33.72 -9.58
N MET A 19 4.70 33.61 -8.31
CA MET A 19 4.56 32.32 -7.68
C MET A 19 3.32 31.71 -8.33
N ALA A 20 3.53 30.78 -9.25
CA ALA A 20 2.43 29.98 -9.77
C ALA A 20 1.84 29.22 -8.56
N THR A 21 0.65 29.62 -8.15
CA THR A 21 -0.11 28.78 -7.19
C THR A 21 -0.38 27.46 -7.90
N PRO A 22 -0.05 26.32 -7.27
CA PRO A 22 -0.38 25.02 -7.84
C PRO A 22 -1.89 24.98 -8.15
N PRO A 23 -2.31 24.26 -9.20
CA PRO A 23 -3.71 24.03 -9.45
C PRO A 23 -4.39 23.49 -8.17
N ASN A 24 -5.57 23.98 -7.84
CA ASN A 24 -6.29 23.57 -6.61
C ASN A 24 -6.70 22.09 -6.64
N ASP A 25 -6.66 21.47 -7.81
CA ASP A 25 -6.99 20.07 -8.08
C ASP A 25 -5.76 19.15 -8.19
N GLU A 26 -4.54 19.67 -7.99
CA GLU A 26 -3.32 18.87 -8.02
C GLU A 26 -3.18 18.10 -6.71
N PHE A 27 -3.10 16.77 -6.79
CA PHE A 27 -2.83 15.89 -5.64
C PHE A 27 -1.33 15.87 -5.32
N ARG A 28 -0.95 16.37 -4.16
CA ARG A 28 0.43 16.43 -3.67
C ARG A 28 0.52 15.73 -2.33
N ALA A 29 1.13 14.55 -2.32
CA ALA A 29 1.24 13.72 -1.12
C ALA A 29 2.58 12.99 -1.05
N THR A 30 2.94 12.52 0.14
CA THR A 30 4.01 11.53 0.31
C THR A 30 3.48 10.27 0.99
N TRP A 31 4.20 9.17 0.84
CA TRP A 31 3.94 7.93 1.58
C TRP A 31 4.61 8.00 2.95
N VAL A 32 3.80 7.80 3.99
CA VAL A 32 4.26 7.65 5.38
C VAL A 32 4.15 6.18 5.75
N ILE A 33 5.29 5.52 5.83
CA ILE A 33 5.36 4.09 6.13
C ILE A 33 5.27 3.83 7.63
N THR A 34 4.88 2.63 8.03
CA THR A 34 4.61 2.27 9.43
C THR A 34 5.73 2.65 10.42
N TRP A 35 7.00 2.41 10.09
CA TRP A 35 8.11 2.75 11.00
C TRP A 35 8.42 4.24 11.12
N ASP A 36 7.86 5.06 10.25
CA ASP A 36 8.00 6.53 10.33
C ASP A 36 7.02 7.12 11.34
N HIS A 37 5.85 6.50 11.53
CA HIS A 37 4.82 7.05 12.42
C HIS A 37 4.65 6.30 13.75
N ILE A 38 5.15 5.07 13.88
CA ILE A 38 5.06 4.30 15.12
C ILE A 38 6.33 3.49 15.37
N ASN A 39 6.83 3.55 16.62
CA ASN A 39 8.00 2.83 17.06
C ASN A 39 7.72 2.16 18.41
N ARG A 40 7.75 0.84 18.42
CA ARG A 40 7.50 -0.01 19.60
C ARG A 40 8.46 0.21 20.78
N TYR A 41 9.59 0.84 20.56
CA TYR A 41 10.60 1.12 21.59
C TYR A 41 10.48 2.53 22.18
N GLU A 42 9.55 3.33 21.73
CA GLU A 42 9.29 4.66 22.18
C GLU A 42 8.02 4.71 23.04
N MET A 43 7.92 5.76 23.87
CA MET A 43 6.71 6.00 24.66
C MET A 43 5.55 6.40 23.74
N THR A 44 4.34 6.08 24.14
CA THR A 44 3.11 6.46 23.41
C THR A 44 3.07 7.95 23.07
N GLY A 45 3.42 8.84 24.00
CA GLY A 45 3.46 10.29 23.75
C GLY A 45 4.41 10.69 22.61
N GLN A 46 5.56 10.07 22.51
CA GLN A 46 6.53 10.34 21.43
C GLN A 46 5.99 9.91 20.05
N ASN A 47 5.30 8.79 19.98
CA ASN A 47 4.65 8.35 18.75
C ASN A 47 3.50 9.31 18.35
N ILE A 48 2.71 9.79 19.32
CA ILE A 48 1.65 10.78 19.10
C ILE A 48 2.24 12.09 18.55
N GLU A 49 3.27 12.63 19.22
CA GLU A 49 3.97 13.84 18.77
C GLU A 49 4.56 13.68 17.36
N ARG A 50 5.07 12.50 17.05
CA ARG A 50 5.61 12.20 15.71
C ARG A 50 4.54 12.26 14.63
N VAL A 51 3.35 11.72 14.85
CA VAL A 51 2.23 11.83 13.90
C VAL A 51 1.87 13.29 13.65
N ALA A 52 1.75 14.10 14.69
CA ALA A 52 1.50 15.54 14.56
C ALA A 52 2.62 16.24 13.75
N GLN A 53 3.89 15.95 14.05
CA GLN A 53 5.03 16.52 13.32
C GLN A 53 5.03 16.15 11.84
N ILE A 54 4.69 14.88 11.49
CA ILE A 54 4.57 14.46 10.10
C ILE A 54 3.52 15.31 9.36
N MET A 55 2.40 15.65 10.00
CA MET A 55 1.37 16.48 9.37
C MET A 55 1.84 17.94 9.23
N ASP A 56 2.56 18.48 10.22
CA ASP A 56 3.17 19.81 10.12
C ASP A 56 4.17 19.87 8.96
N ASP A 57 5.04 18.87 8.82
CA ASP A 57 6.03 18.78 7.73
C ASP A 57 5.36 18.73 6.35
N HIS A 58 4.19 18.09 6.23
CA HIS A 58 3.41 18.07 4.97
C HIS A 58 2.86 19.45 4.63
N VAL A 59 2.33 20.18 5.61
CA VAL A 59 1.87 21.57 5.41
C VAL A 59 3.03 22.46 5.00
N ASP A 60 4.16 22.39 5.70
CA ASP A 60 5.35 23.17 5.41
C ASP A 60 5.91 22.88 4.01
N ALA A 61 5.77 21.64 3.54
CA ALA A 61 6.14 21.23 2.18
C ALA A 61 5.07 21.55 1.12
N ASN A 62 4.00 22.28 1.49
CA ASN A 62 2.87 22.62 0.61
C ASN A 62 2.20 21.37 -0.02
N MET A 63 2.12 20.28 0.73
CA MET A 63 1.32 19.11 0.38
C MET A 63 -0.15 19.35 0.72
N ASN A 64 -1.06 18.59 0.12
CA ASN A 64 -2.50 18.67 0.41
C ASN A 64 -3.08 17.32 0.83
N ALA A 65 -2.26 16.27 0.85
CA ALA A 65 -2.66 14.94 1.29
C ALA A 65 -1.50 14.16 1.89
N VAL A 66 -1.83 13.10 2.64
CA VAL A 66 -0.90 12.14 3.23
C VAL A 66 -1.34 10.73 2.88
N ILE A 67 -0.44 9.89 2.38
CA ILE A 67 -0.69 8.47 2.15
C ILE A 67 -0.09 7.69 3.32
N PHE A 68 -0.93 7.34 4.30
CA PHE A 68 -0.53 6.84 5.62
C PHE A 68 -0.72 5.32 5.72
N GLN A 69 0.37 4.57 5.97
CA GLN A 69 0.31 3.11 5.97
C GLN A 69 -0.39 2.57 7.22
N VAL A 70 -1.51 1.89 7.01
CA VAL A 70 -2.37 1.34 8.07
C VAL A 70 -2.37 -0.18 8.10
N ARG A 71 -1.95 -0.84 7.02
CA ARG A 71 -1.85 -2.30 6.95
C ARG A 71 -0.54 -2.73 6.31
N GLN A 72 0.20 -3.61 6.99
CA GLN A 72 1.46 -4.15 6.50
C GLN A 72 1.59 -5.62 6.89
N SER A 73 1.97 -6.45 5.93
CA SER A 73 2.30 -7.87 6.17
C SER A 73 1.15 -8.72 6.77
N GLY A 74 -0.11 -8.33 6.58
CA GLY A 74 -1.27 -8.99 7.18
C GLY A 74 -1.42 -8.64 8.65
N THR A 75 -1.06 -7.42 9.04
CA THR A 75 -1.23 -6.86 10.38
C THR A 75 -1.69 -5.41 10.30
N ALA A 76 -2.45 -4.97 11.29
CA ALA A 76 -3.08 -3.66 11.35
C ALA A 76 -2.31 -2.66 12.22
N TYR A 77 -2.45 -1.36 11.88
CA TYR A 77 -2.02 -0.20 12.68
C TYR A 77 -3.23 0.73 12.92
N TYR A 78 -4.36 0.11 13.16
CA TYR A 78 -5.64 0.70 13.55
C TYR A 78 -6.41 -0.36 14.34
N GLN A 79 -7.51 -0.01 14.97
CA GLN A 79 -8.32 -0.96 15.73
C GLN A 79 -9.07 -1.89 14.77
N SER A 80 -8.45 -3.01 14.41
CA SER A 80 -9.03 -4.03 13.53
C SER A 80 -9.71 -5.16 14.30
N SER A 81 -10.82 -5.65 13.77
CA SER A 81 -11.50 -6.88 14.22
C SER A 81 -11.00 -8.14 13.48
N TYR A 82 -10.22 -7.94 12.40
CA TYR A 82 -9.75 -9.01 11.52
C TYR A 82 -8.29 -9.37 11.70
N GLU A 83 -7.43 -8.38 11.98
CA GLU A 83 -6.00 -8.56 11.98
C GLU A 83 -5.34 -8.10 13.27
N PRO A 84 -4.27 -8.78 13.71
CA PRO A 84 -3.55 -8.39 14.92
C PRO A 84 -2.74 -7.11 14.69
N TRP A 85 -2.38 -6.45 15.78
CA TRP A 85 -1.44 -5.32 15.77
C TRP A 85 -0.09 -5.72 15.17
N GLY A 86 0.50 -4.83 14.39
CA GLY A 86 1.74 -5.09 13.68
C GLY A 86 3.00 -4.98 14.53
N TYR A 87 4.13 -5.34 13.92
CA TYR A 87 5.45 -5.36 14.56
C TYR A 87 5.82 -4.02 15.22
N TYR A 88 5.62 -2.91 14.53
CA TYR A 88 6.03 -1.59 15.01
C TYR A 88 5.14 -1.07 16.15
N ALA A 89 3.95 -1.63 16.32
CA ALA A 89 3.10 -1.45 17.49
C ALA A 89 3.44 -2.41 18.65
N GLY A 90 4.46 -3.28 18.47
CA GLY A 90 4.84 -4.27 19.46
C GLY A 90 3.89 -5.45 19.57
N TYR A 91 3.10 -5.72 18.54
CA TYR A 91 2.07 -6.76 18.48
C TYR A 91 0.96 -6.61 19.52
N GLN A 92 0.73 -5.41 19.98
CA GLN A 92 -0.30 -5.07 20.96
C GLN A 92 -0.82 -3.66 20.71
N HIS A 93 -1.96 -3.35 21.31
CA HIS A 93 -2.53 -2.00 21.26
C HIS A 93 -1.53 -0.97 21.82
N PRO A 94 -1.14 0.06 21.03
CA PRO A 94 -0.08 1.00 21.41
C PRO A 94 -0.52 2.07 22.44
N GLY A 95 -1.73 1.98 22.97
CA GLY A 95 -2.30 2.96 23.88
C GLY A 95 -3.11 4.09 23.21
N TYR A 96 -3.16 4.08 21.87
CA TYR A 96 -3.96 4.99 21.04
C TYR A 96 -4.27 4.29 19.71
N ASP A 97 -5.19 4.84 18.94
CA ASP A 97 -5.44 4.36 17.55
C ASP A 97 -4.63 5.22 16.57
N PRO A 98 -3.60 4.67 15.91
CA PRO A 98 -2.74 5.43 15.00
C PRO A 98 -3.48 6.02 13.80
N LEU A 99 -4.48 5.31 13.24
CA LEU A 99 -5.25 5.81 12.11
C LEU A 99 -6.22 6.92 12.54
N ALA A 100 -6.95 6.73 13.64
CA ALA A 100 -7.84 7.75 14.15
C ALA A 100 -7.09 9.06 14.48
N LEU A 101 -5.93 8.95 15.13
CA LEU A 101 -5.06 10.09 15.41
C LEU A 101 -4.57 10.77 14.11
N ALA A 102 -4.11 9.97 13.13
CA ALA A 102 -3.60 10.53 11.88
C ALA A 102 -4.69 11.30 11.10
N ILE A 103 -5.94 10.81 11.12
CA ILE A 103 -7.08 11.50 10.51
C ILE A 103 -7.33 12.84 11.23
N GLU A 104 -7.41 12.83 12.56
CA GLU A 104 -7.63 14.04 13.36
C GLU A 104 -6.56 15.10 13.07
N GLU A 105 -5.29 14.70 13.09
CA GLU A 105 -4.16 15.60 12.88
C GLU A 105 -4.07 16.11 11.43
N ALA A 106 -4.39 15.28 10.43
CA ALA A 106 -4.42 15.67 9.02
C ALA A 106 -5.55 16.68 8.77
N HIS A 107 -6.79 16.34 9.18
CA HIS A 107 -7.97 17.19 8.96
C HIS A 107 -7.88 18.52 9.70
N ALA A 108 -7.29 18.53 10.90
CA ALA A 108 -7.06 19.78 11.64
C ALA A 108 -6.15 20.76 10.88
N ARG A 109 -5.34 20.27 9.95
CA ARG A 109 -4.41 21.05 9.10
C ARG A 109 -4.89 21.23 7.66
N GLY A 110 -6.08 20.70 7.31
CA GLY A 110 -6.64 20.78 5.97
C GLY A 110 -5.96 19.84 4.96
N LEU A 111 -5.35 18.75 5.45
CA LEU A 111 -4.77 17.70 4.63
C LEU A 111 -5.80 16.57 4.46
N GLU A 112 -5.88 15.98 3.26
CA GLU A 112 -6.55 14.72 3.06
C GLU A 112 -5.71 13.56 3.63
N LEU A 113 -6.37 12.56 4.24
CA LEU A 113 -5.71 11.33 4.70
C LEU A 113 -6.17 10.14 3.87
N HIS A 114 -5.22 9.54 3.15
CA HIS A 114 -5.42 8.33 2.36
C HIS A 114 -4.80 7.14 3.08
N ALA A 115 -5.62 6.18 3.47
CA ALA A 115 -5.16 4.97 4.15
C ALA A 115 -4.40 4.06 3.17
N TRP A 116 -3.10 3.85 3.42
CA TRP A 116 -2.28 2.96 2.61
C TRP A 116 -2.41 1.52 3.09
N PHE A 117 -2.97 0.69 2.22
CA PHE A 117 -3.35 -0.69 2.46
C PHE A 117 -2.54 -1.64 1.56
N ASN A 118 -1.64 -2.43 2.13
CA ASN A 118 -0.95 -3.50 1.41
C ASN A 118 -1.90 -4.68 1.20
N VAL A 119 -2.32 -4.93 -0.05
CA VAL A 119 -3.45 -5.81 -0.36
C VAL A 119 -3.12 -7.28 -0.14
N PHE A 120 -2.13 -7.82 -0.86
CA PHE A 120 -1.85 -9.27 -0.81
C PHE A 120 -0.56 -9.62 -0.07
N GLN A 121 0.29 -8.65 0.20
CA GLN A 121 1.52 -8.92 0.92
C GLN A 121 1.23 -9.42 2.33
N THR A 122 1.82 -10.57 2.66
CA THR A 122 1.72 -11.18 3.98
C THR A 122 3.05 -11.80 4.37
N SER A 123 3.57 -11.50 5.54
CA SER A 123 4.77 -12.13 6.09
C SER A 123 4.68 -12.34 7.60
N SER A 124 3.64 -11.81 8.22
CA SER A 124 3.39 -12.02 9.65
C SER A 124 3.12 -13.49 9.96
N THR A 125 3.66 -13.93 11.08
CA THR A 125 3.38 -15.26 11.68
C THR A 125 2.64 -15.11 13.02
N GLN A 126 2.16 -13.92 13.32
CA GLN A 126 1.36 -13.67 14.52
C GLN A 126 0.02 -14.37 14.41
N ASN A 127 -0.41 -14.94 15.51
CA ASN A 127 -1.76 -15.49 15.61
C ASN A 127 -2.79 -14.43 15.25
N GLY A 128 -3.79 -14.79 14.46
CA GLY A 128 -4.78 -13.87 13.92
C GLY A 128 -4.36 -13.19 12.62
N SER A 129 -3.08 -13.30 12.17
CA SER A 129 -2.72 -12.83 10.83
C SER A 129 -3.18 -13.84 9.76
N PRO A 130 -3.57 -13.38 8.55
CA PRO A 130 -4.15 -14.26 7.54
C PRO A 130 -3.21 -15.39 7.12
N ALA A 131 -1.90 -15.17 7.11
CA ALA A 131 -0.93 -16.20 6.77
C ALA A 131 -0.72 -17.25 7.88
N ALA A 132 -0.99 -16.91 9.14
CA ALA A 132 -0.89 -17.83 10.26
C ALA A 132 -2.16 -18.68 10.38
N GLU A 133 -3.33 -18.06 10.22
CA GLU A 133 -4.63 -18.75 10.33
C GLU A 133 -4.95 -19.57 9.07
N HIS A 134 -4.49 -19.11 7.90
CA HIS A 134 -4.79 -19.70 6.61
C HIS A 134 -3.51 -19.90 5.77
N PRO A 135 -2.63 -20.83 6.17
CA PRO A 135 -1.40 -21.10 5.42
C PRO A 135 -1.65 -21.64 4.00
N GLU A 136 -2.83 -22.16 3.72
CA GLU A 136 -3.29 -22.57 2.41
C GLU A 136 -3.54 -21.39 1.44
N TRP A 137 -3.73 -20.18 1.97
CA TRP A 137 -3.93 -18.97 1.17
C TRP A 137 -2.63 -18.40 0.60
N ILE A 138 -1.49 -18.83 1.12
CA ILE A 138 -0.18 -18.31 0.68
C ILE A 138 0.15 -18.89 -0.70
N CYS A 139 0.63 -18.02 -1.60
CA CYS A 139 1.13 -18.43 -2.90
C CYS A 139 2.19 -19.52 -2.79
N ARG A 140 2.16 -20.46 -3.72
CA ARG A 140 3.07 -21.61 -3.76
C ARG A 140 3.92 -21.58 -5.02
N ASP A 141 5.07 -22.23 -4.96
CA ASP A 141 5.88 -22.47 -6.13
C ASP A 141 5.32 -23.61 -7.00
N GLN A 142 5.94 -23.84 -8.16
CA GLN A 142 5.53 -24.91 -9.09
C GLN A 142 5.59 -26.31 -8.47
N SER A 143 6.35 -26.51 -7.40
CA SER A 143 6.45 -27.76 -6.67
C SER A 143 5.44 -27.85 -5.52
N GLY A 144 4.60 -26.85 -5.35
CA GLY A 144 3.61 -26.76 -4.29
C GLY A 144 4.17 -26.25 -2.95
N ASN A 145 5.43 -25.86 -2.88
CA ASN A 145 6.02 -25.32 -1.66
C ASN A 145 5.53 -23.89 -1.41
N VAL A 146 5.25 -23.58 -0.17
CA VAL A 146 4.87 -22.24 0.28
C VAL A 146 6.03 -21.27 0.03
N MET A 147 5.74 -20.10 -0.52
CA MET A 147 6.70 -19.01 -0.66
C MET A 147 7.17 -18.53 0.70
N THR A 148 8.47 -18.54 0.94
CA THR A 148 9.09 -18.20 2.24
C THR A 148 9.52 -16.75 2.33
N SER A 149 9.79 -16.12 1.18
CA SER A 149 10.25 -14.73 1.08
C SER A 149 9.21 -13.92 0.32
N TYR A 150 8.95 -12.71 0.75
CA TYR A 150 7.96 -11.81 0.15
C TYR A 150 6.61 -12.49 -0.10
N ARG A 151 6.15 -13.23 0.91
CA ARG A 151 4.93 -14.00 0.82
C ARG A 151 3.74 -13.14 0.43
N SER A 152 2.89 -13.71 -0.39
CA SER A 152 1.65 -13.09 -0.84
C SER A 152 0.50 -14.06 -0.64
N LEU A 153 -0.66 -13.55 -0.30
CA LEU A 153 -1.91 -14.30 -0.40
C LEU A 153 -2.26 -14.46 -1.88
N SER A 154 -2.86 -15.59 -2.24
CA SER A 154 -3.23 -15.88 -3.63
C SER A 154 -4.56 -15.21 -4.00
N PRO A 155 -4.55 -14.20 -4.88
CA PRO A 155 -5.80 -13.54 -5.32
C PRO A 155 -6.68 -14.45 -6.17
N GLY A 156 -6.17 -15.61 -6.60
CA GLY A 156 -6.95 -16.65 -7.28
C GLY A 156 -8.02 -17.28 -6.39
N LEU A 157 -7.82 -17.27 -5.07
CA LEU A 157 -8.77 -17.80 -4.11
C LEU A 157 -9.90 -16.81 -3.84
N GLN A 158 -11.14 -17.29 -3.90
CA GLN A 158 -12.30 -16.47 -3.57
C GLN A 158 -12.24 -16.01 -2.11
N ASP A 159 -11.91 -16.91 -1.18
CA ASP A 159 -11.82 -16.61 0.25
C ASP A 159 -10.80 -15.49 0.54
N VAL A 160 -9.66 -15.46 -0.17
CA VAL A 160 -8.67 -14.38 -0.05
C VAL A 160 -9.23 -13.05 -0.52
N ARG A 161 -9.95 -13.04 -1.64
CA ARG A 161 -10.58 -11.81 -2.16
C ARG A 161 -11.63 -11.29 -1.19
N ASP A 162 -12.51 -12.17 -0.73
CA ASP A 162 -13.59 -11.81 0.20
C ASP A 162 -13.03 -11.30 1.53
N TYR A 163 -12.03 -11.98 2.08
CA TYR A 163 -11.33 -11.54 3.28
C TYR A 163 -10.68 -10.17 3.09
N THR A 164 -9.94 -9.99 2.00
CA THR A 164 -9.25 -8.71 1.72
C THR A 164 -10.24 -7.55 1.58
N ILE A 165 -11.38 -7.79 0.93
CA ILE A 165 -12.46 -6.81 0.82
C ILE A 165 -13.03 -6.48 2.20
N GLN A 166 -13.27 -7.47 3.05
CA GLN A 166 -13.78 -7.25 4.41
C GLN A 166 -12.84 -6.39 5.25
N VAL A 167 -11.54 -6.67 5.20
CA VAL A 167 -10.53 -5.86 5.93
C VAL A 167 -10.46 -4.44 5.39
N ALA A 168 -10.51 -4.26 4.07
CA ALA A 168 -10.53 -2.93 3.47
C ALA A 168 -11.81 -2.16 3.82
N MET A 169 -12.97 -2.83 3.77
CA MET A 169 -14.26 -2.24 4.13
C MET A 169 -14.37 -1.88 5.60
N GLU A 170 -13.69 -2.61 6.50
CA GLU A 170 -13.61 -2.24 7.91
C GLU A 170 -13.03 -0.83 8.08
N ILE A 171 -11.96 -0.50 7.34
CA ILE A 171 -11.36 0.84 7.37
C ILE A 171 -12.35 1.87 6.84
N VAL A 172 -12.90 1.64 5.65
CA VAL A 172 -13.82 2.58 4.99
C VAL A 172 -15.09 2.83 5.80
N GLN A 173 -15.57 1.85 6.56
CA GLN A 173 -16.79 1.97 7.35
C GLN A 173 -16.59 2.62 8.72
N ASN A 174 -15.41 2.46 9.31
CA ASN A 174 -15.17 2.87 10.70
C ASN A 174 -14.32 4.14 10.82
N TYR A 175 -13.70 4.61 9.74
CA TYR A 175 -12.78 5.75 9.76
C TYR A 175 -13.14 6.77 8.68
N ASP A 176 -13.03 8.04 9.00
CA ASP A 176 -13.30 9.18 8.11
C ASP A 176 -12.07 9.47 7.23
N ILE A 177 -11.67 8.47 6.43
CA ILE A 177 -10.58 8.60 5.46
C ILE A 177 -11.06 9.28 4.19
N ASP A 178 -10.22 10.09 3.55
CA ASP A 178 -10.52 10.73 2.26
C ASP A 178 -10.28 9.79 1.08
N GLY A 179 -9.43 8.78 1.27
CA GLY A 179 -9.14 7.79 0.25
C GLY A 179 -8.54 6.51 0.80
N LEU A 180 -8.65 5.44 0.01
CA LEU A 180 -7.99 4.17 0.26
C LEU A 180 -6.95 3.92 -0.84
N HIS A 181 -5.66 3.91 -0.46
CA HIS A 181 -4.55 3.66 -1.38
C HIS A 181 -4.19 2.17 -1.35
N LEU A 182 -4.46 1.47 -2.44
CA LEU A 182 -4.20 0.04 -2.58
C LEU A 182 -2.78 -0.19 -3.13
N ASP A 183 -1.92 -0.77 -2.33
CA ASP A 183 -0.56 -1.16 -2.72
C ASP A 183 -0.37 -2.69 -2.62
N TYR A 184 0.70 -3.21 -3.21
CA TYR A 184 0.95 -4.65 -3.29
C TYR A 184 -0.24 -5.44 -3.86
N VAL A 185 -0.98 -4.83 -4.79
CA VAL A 185 -1.99 -5.47 -5.64
C VAL A 185 -1.26 -6.17 -6.76
N ARG A 186 -0.41 -7.09 -6.40
CA ARG A 186 0.47 -7.79 -7.35
C ARG A 186 0.91 -9.12 -6.79
N TRP A 187 1.40 -9.94 -7.67
CA TRP A 187 2.12 -11.15 -7.35
C TRP A 187 3.41 -10.83 -6.62
N ASN A 188 3.88 -11.81 -5.87
CA ASN A 188 5.20 -11.77 -5.32
C ASN A 188 6.25 -11.64 -6.43
N GLU A 189 7.05 -10.59 -6.39
CA GLU A 189 8.10 -10.30 -7.37
C GLU A 189 9.25 -11.32 -7.32
N HIS A 190 9.41 -11.98 -6.19
CA HIS A 190 10.46 -12.93 -5.92
C HIS A 190 10.01 -14.37 -6.20
N THR A 191 9.31 -14.56 -7.32
CA THR A 191 9.08 -15.90 -7.80
C THR A 191 10.40 -16.63 -7.93
N ASN A 192 10.45 -17.90 -7.50
CA ASN A 192 11.62 -18.74 -7.65
C ASN A 192 12.19 -18.58 -9.05
N SER A 193 13.49 -18.28 -9.17
CA SER A 193 14.17 -18.03 -10.44
C SER A 193 14.00 -19.19 -11.42
N ASN A 194 13.89 -20.42 -10.92
CA ASN A 194 13.67 -21.61 -11.73
C ASN A 194 12.30 -21.60 -12.44
N GLN A 195 11.29 -20.98 -11.87
CA GLN A 195 9.96 -20.84 -12.49
C GLN A 195 9.96 -19.83 -13.64
N ARG A 196 10.77 -18.78 -13.53
CA ARG A 196 10.91 -17.80 -14.61
C ARG A 196 11.65 -18.36 -15.82
N SER A 197 12.48 -19.35 -15.62
CA SER A 197 13.28 -19.98 -16.67
C SER A 197 12.51 -21.05 -17.46
N LEU A 198 11.43 -21.59 -16.91
CA LEU A 198 10.63 -22.59 -17.61
C LEU A 198 9.70 -21.94 -18.65
N PRO A 199 9.63 -22.46 -19.87
CA PRO A 199 8.59 -22.07 -20.80
C PRO A 199 7.20 -22.29 -20.19
N ILE A 200 6.26 -21.38 -20.45
CA ILE A 200 4.89 -21.48 -19.93
C ILE A 200 4.24 -22.84 -20.23
N THR A 201 4.50 -23.38 -21.39
CA THR A 201 3.99 -24.70 -21.79
C THR A 201 4.50 -25.83 -20.90
N GLU A 202 5.73 -25.77 -20.44
CA GLU A 202 6.30 -26.78 -19.52
C GLU A 202 5.77 -26.62 -18.11
N GLN A 203 5.55 -25.37 -17.69
CA GLN A 203 4.94 -25.08 -16.41
C GLN A 203 3.49 -25.60 -16.36
N LEU A 204 2.74 -25.43 -17.44
CA LEU A 204 1.34 -25.84 -17.55
C LEU A 204 1.16 -27.36 -17.56
N LYS A 205 2.13 -28.13 -18.05
CA LYS A 205 2.11 -29.58 -17.97
C LYS A 205 2.09 -30.13 -16.54
N GLN A 206 2.50 -29.31 -15.59
CA GLN A 206 2.55 -29.68 -14.17
C GLN A 206 1.24 -29.36 -13.43
N ILE A 207 0.31 -28.72 -14.11
CA ILE A 207 -0.99 -28.33 -13.54
C ILE A 207 -2.02 -29.38 -13.99
N ASP A 208 -2.47 -30.17 -13.06
CA ASP A 208 -3.33 -31.30 -13.31
C ASP A 208 -4.76 -30.84 -13.68
N GLY A 209 -5.08 -30.85 -14.96
CA GLY A 209 -6.43 -30.86 -15.51
C GLY A 209 -7.37 -29.70 -15.20
N ILE A 210 -6.93 -28.72 -14.42
CA ILE A 210 -7.76 -27.63 -13.91
C ILE A 210 -7.86 -26.47 -14.92
N ILE A 211 -6.90 -26.36 -15.85
CA ILE A 211 -6.83 -25.22 -16.76
C ILE A 211 -7.60 -25.50 -18.05
N THR A 212 -8.57 -24.65 -18.31
CA THR A 212 -9.28 -24.65 -19.59
C THR A 212 -8.37 -24.17 -20.73
N GLN A 213 -8.67 -24.54 -21.98
CA GLN A 213 -7.93 -24.07 -23.17
C GLN A 213 -7.94 -22.52 -23.24
N ASP A 214 -8.99 -21.90 -22.75
CA ASP A 214 -9.15 -20.45 -22.72
C ASP A 214 -8.17 -19.80 -21.72
N ALA A 215 -8.05 -20.36 -20.53
CA ALA A 215 -7.08 -19.92 -19.53
C ALA A 215 -5.64 -20.10 -20.03
N LEU A 216 -5.35 -21.21 -20.72
CA LEU A 216 -4.08 -21.46 -21.41
C LEU A 216 -3.74 -20.38 -22.44
N ASN A 217 -4.72 -19.98 -23.23
CA ASN A 217 -4.55 -18.94 -24.24
C ASN A 217 -4.25 -17.58 -23.59
N LYS A 218 -4.96 -17.23 -22.53
CA LYS A 218 -4.72 -16.01 -21.74
C LYS A 218 -3.33 -15.99 -21.12
N ILE A 219 -2.87 -17.07 -20.51
CA ILE A 219 -1.53 -17.21 -19.95
C ILE A 219 -0.46 -17.03 -21.03
N ASN A 220 -0.60 -17.70 -22.16
CA ASN A 220 0.34 -17.61 -23.27
C ASN A 220 0.43 -16.17 -23.83
N THR A 221 -0.68 -15.45 -23.85
CA THR A 221 -0.74 -14.07 -24.30
C THR A 221 -0.01 -13.13 -23.32
N ASN A 222 -0.19 -13.32 -22.04
CA ASN A 222 0.40 -12.47 -20.99
C ASN A 222 1.85 -12.82 -20.65
N ARG A 223 2.33 -14.01 -21.04
CA ARG A 223 3.73 -14.48 -20.89
C ARG A 223 4.33 -14.34 -19.50
N SER A 224 3.52 -14.29 -18.47
CA SER A 224 4.00 -14.13 -17.09
C SER A 224 3.90 -15.46 -16.35
N GLY A 225 5.03 -16.07 -16.05
CA GLY A 225 5.10 -17.27 -15.22
C GLY A 225 4.50 -17.08 -13.83
N ARG A 226 4.29 -15.84 -13.40
CA ARG A 226 3.68 -15.50 -12.12
C ARG A 226 2.24 -15.96 -11.99
N TYR A 227 1.47 -15.95 -13.08
CA TYR A 227 0.08 -16.37 -13.09
C TYR A 227 -0.12 -17.87 -12.82
N LEU A 228 0.93 -18.65 -12.89
CA LEU A 228 0.85 -20.08 -12.62
C LEU A 228 0.55 -20.42 -11.17
N TYR A 229 0.92 -19.57 -10.25
CA TYR A 229 0.60 -19.80 -8.83
C TYR A 229 -0.89 -19.89 -8.59
N ASP A 230 -1.65 -19.01 -9.21
CA ASP A 230 -3.11 -19.05 -9.11
C ASP A 230 -3.69 -20.27 -9.78
N TYR A 231 -3.13 -20.68 -10.91
CA TYR A 231 -3.58 -21.87 -11.62
C TYR A 231 -3.18 -23.19 -10.96
N MET A 232 -2.14 -23.18 -10.15
CA MET A 232 -1.78 -24.32 -9.29
C MET A 232 -2.68 -24.44 -8.07
N HIS A 233 -3.45 -23.41 -7.77
CA HIS A 233 -4.38 -23.40 -6.66
C HIS A 233 -5.73 -24.01 -7.08
N PRO A 234 -6.35 -24.90 -6.28
CA PRO A 234 -7.59 -25.59 -6.69
C PRO A 234 -8.75 -24.64 -7.01
N TYR A 235 -8.70 -23.40 -6.55
CA TYR A 235 -9.74 -22.38 -6.80
C TYR A 235 -9.40 -21.37 -7.89
N SER A 236 -8.21 -21.46 -8.47
CA SER A 236 -7.75 -20.47 -9.47
C SER A 236 -8.23 -20.76 -10.90
N ALA A 237 -8.86 -21.91 -11.14
CA ALA A 237 -9.39 -22.27 -12.47
C ALA A 237 -10.48 -21.33 -12.99
N GLY A 238 -10.96 -20.43 -12.18
CA GLY A 238 -12.00 -19.47 -12.52
C GLY A 238 -11.59 -18.01 -12.29
N VAL A 239 -10.30 -17.65 -12.52
CA VAL A 239 -9.90 -16.25 -12.45
C VAL A 239 -10.79 -15.45 -13.40
N PRO A 240 -11.63 -14.53 -12.92
CA PRO A 240 -12.45 -13.69 -13.78
C PRO A 240 -11.59 -12.80 -14.67
N ASP A 241 -12.14 -12.40 -15.77
CA ASP A 241 -11.54 -11.46 -16.71
C ASP A 241 -11.24 -10.11 -16.07
#